data_d1f5386abd52ba14d9baf17a317895d4
#
_entry.id   d1f5386abd52ba14d9baf17a317895d4
#
_cell.length_a   1.000
_cell.length_b   1.000
_cell.length_c   1.000
_cell.angle_alpha   90.00
_cell.angle_beta   90.00
_cell.angle_gamma   90.00
#
_symmetry.space_group_name_H-M   'P 1'
#
loop_
_entity.id
_entity.type
_entity.pdbx_description
1 polymer ?
#
loop_
_entity_poly.entity_id
_entity_poly.type
_entity_poly.pdbx_seq_one_letter_code
_entity_poly.pdbx_strand_id
1 'polypeptide(L)'
;MCLGELTAYLPASDSFSYYATRFIGPGTGYMIAWAYWLTWTLTLGVDFTAAGVISHEWLPSIPIWSWVLFFCLLILLFNLYSTRLFVESEFYLSLIKVLTVMAFIVLGLVVLTNLWPLFPDKPYPDKYLENFSSVALIPEGLLGILSTMLLVSFSFTGTELVAVAAGETVDPSKSVPQAIKATFWRLLVMFIGTISIIAFLFPRDILGLKTSEGVSTSPFILLFQQLNIPYTQEIIRIVIIIALLSSASAGLYGASRMLWACLLYTSPSPRD
;
A
#
# COMPACT_ATOMS: atom_id res chain seq x y z
N MET A 1 -5.90 15.45 3.86
CA MET A 1 -5.95 16.93 3.70
C MET A 1 -5.87 17.62 5.06
N CYS A 2 -6.88 17.52 5.94
CA CYS A 2 -6.87 18.21 7.26
C CYS A 2 -5.62 17.94 8.10
N LEU A 3 -5.18 16.66 8.20
CA LEU A 3 -3.95 16.33 8.92
C LEU A 3 -2.73 17.06 8.33
N GLY A 4 -2.67 17.16 7.01
CA GLY A 4 -1.56 17.81 6.33
C GLY A 4 -1.52 19.33 6.52
N GLU A 5 -2.66 19.99 6.57
CA GLU A 5 -2.74 21.42 6.90
C GLU A 5 -2.31 21.66 8.35
N LEU A 6 -2.77 20.80 9.26
CA LEU A 6 -2.38 20.87 10.66
C LEU A 6 -0.87 20.66 10.86
N THR A 7 -0.31 19.67 10.15
CA THR A 7 1.13 19.36 10.20
C THR A 7 1.99 20.45 9.57
N ALA A 8 1.52 21.12 8.53
CA ALA A 8 2.21 22.26 7.94
C ALA A 8 2.23 23.48 8.87
N TYR A 9 1.17 23.66 9.67
CA TYR A 9 1.06 24.75 10.63
C TYR A 9 1.81 24.48 11.95
N LEU A 10 1.74 23.25 12.44
CA LEU A 10 2.35 22.80 13.68
C LEU A 10 3.16 21.52 13.44
N PRO A 11 4.35 21.61 12.84
CA PRO A 11 5.17 20.41 12.58
C PRO A 11 5.59 19.77 13.92
N ALA A 12 5.25 18.50 14.07
CA ALA A 12 5.61 17.70 15.24
C ALA A 12 6.05 16.30 14.79
N SER A 13 7.05 15.72 15.46
CA SER A 13 7.60 14.41 15.14
C SER A 13 6.63 13.25 15.37
N ASP A 14 5.73 13.41 16.33
CA ASP A 14 4.67 12.45 16.68
C ASP A 14 3.31 12.80 16.04
N SER A 15 3.29 13.84 15.17
CA SER A 15 2.16 14.20 14.33
C SER A 15 0.79 14.15 15.04
N PHE A 16 -0.07 13.21 14.63
CA PHE A 16 -1.45 13.15 15.10
C PHE A 16 -1.60 12.78 16.59
N SER A 17 -0.66 12.07 17.20
CA SER A 17 -0.69 11.81 18.66
C SER A 17 -0.42 13.08 19.46
N TYR A 18 0.49 13.93 18.97
CA TYR A 18 0.73 15.26 19.54
C TYR A 18 -0.51 16.15 19.45
N TYR A 19 -1.16 16.18 18.27
CA TYR A 19 -2.38 16.98 18.11
C TYR A 19 -3.51 16.49 19.00
N ALA A 20 -3.69 15.17 19.11
CA ALA A 20 -4.68 14.60 20.01
C ALA A 20 -4.39 14.95 21.47
N THR A 21 -3.12 14.88 21.90
CA THR A 21 -2.69 15.30 23.24
C THR A 21 -3.00 16.77 23.50
N ARG A 22 -2.69 17.63 22.54
CA ARG A 22 -2.80 19.08 22.67
C ARG A 22 -4.25 19.59 22.63
N PHE A 23 -5.09 19.02 21.74
CA PHE A 23 -6.43 19.56 21.49
C PHE A 23 -7.54 18.77 22.20
N ILE A 24 -7.31 17.51 22.58
CA ILE A 24 -8.31 16.67 23.23
C ILE A 24 -7.87 16.33 24.66
N GLY A 25 -6.63 15.86 24.83
CA GLY A 25 -6.07 15.54 26.14
C GLY A 25 -5.00 14.45 26.08
N PRO A 26 -4.15 14.36 27.12
CA PRO A 26 -2.98 13.46 27.13
C PRO A 26 -3.35 11.99 27.05
N GLY A 27 -4.46 11.56 27.66
CA GLY A 27 -4.92 10.17 27.57
C GLY A 27 -5.29 9.75 26.16
N THR A 28 -5.93 10.64 25.39
CA THR A 28 -6.30 10.36 23.98
C THR A 28 -5.06 10.26 23.09
N GLY A 29 -4.09 11.17 23.27
CA GLY A 29 -2.85 11.10 22.50
C GLY A 29 -2.07 9.80 22.76
N TYR A 30 -1.98 9.40 24.02
CA TYR A 30 -1.36 8.14 24.41
C TYR A 30 -2.06 6.91 23.79
N MET A 31 -3.39 6.85 23.86
CA MET A 31 -4.16 5.76 23.24
C MET A 31 -3.93 5.69 21.73
N ILE A 32 -3.92 6.82 21.04
CA ILE A 32 -3.71 6.89 19.59
C ILE A 32 -2.30 6.41 19.23
N ALA A 33 -1.29 6.84 19.95
CA ALA A 33 0.09 6.43 19.71
C ALA A 33 0.27 4.90 19.85
N TRP A 34 -0.28 4.29 20.90
CA TRP A 34 -0.25 2.86 21.11
C TRP A 34 -1.06 2.08 20.06
N ALA A 35 -2.25 2.56 19.70
CA ALA A 35 -3.07 1.94 18.66
C ALA A 35 -2.35 1.97 17.31
N TYR A 36 -1.70 3.06 16.97
CA TYR A 36 -0.95 3.19 15.73
C TYR A 36 0.30 2.29 15.70
N TRP A 37 1.05 2.25 16.81
CA TRP A 37 2.17 1.32 16.95
C TRP A 37 1.74 -0.14 16.77
N LEU A 38 0.63 -0.53 17.43
CA LEU A 38 0.09 -1.88 17.32
C LEU A 38 -0.34 -2.21 15.89
N THR A 39 -1.02 -1.26 15.22
CA THR A 39 -1.47 -1.42 13.83
C THR A 39 -0.28 -1.72 12.91
N TRP A 40 0.78 -0.92 12.98
CA TRP A 40 1.96 -1.14 12.15
C TRP A 40 2.72 -2.42 12.52
N THR A 41 2.81 -2.76 13.79
CA THR A 41 3.45 -4.01 14.23
C THR A 41 2.72 -5.23 13.70
N LEU A 42 1.39 -5.23 13.71
CA LEU A 42 0.57 -6.30 13.14
C LEU A 42 0.70 -6.34 11.60
N THR A 43 0.69 -5.18 10.95
CA THR A 43 0.87 -5.08 9.49
C THR A 43 2.23 -5.64 9.06
N LEU A 44 3.31 -5.37 9.80
CA LEU A 44 4.63 -5.98 9.57
C LEU A 44 4.57 -7.50 9.55
N GLY A 45 3.87 -8.11 10.53
CA GLY A 45 3.68 -9.56 10.60
C GLY A 45 2.93 -10.10 9.37
N VAL A 46 1.90 -9.39 8.91
CA VAL A 46 1.14 -9.75 7.71
C VAL A 46 2.01 -9.63 6.46
N ASP A 47 2.74 -8.53 6.28
CA ASP A 47 3.59 -8.29 5.11
C ASP A 47 4.70 -9.34 5.00
N PHE A 48 5.40 -9.67 6.09
CA PHE A 48 6.43 -10.71 6.07
C PHE A 48 5.85 -12.09 5.81
N THR A 49 4.69 -12.41 6.37
CA THR A 49 4.02 -13.69 6.14
C THR A 49 3.58 -13.82 4.68
N ALA A 50 2.97 -12.78 4.13
CA ALA A 50 2.57 -12.75 2.72
C ALA A 50 3.77 -12.91 1.78
N ALA A 51 4.87 -12.18 2.02
CA ALA A 51 6.11 -12.34 1.26
C ALA A 51 6.69 -13.76 1.37
N GLY A 52 6.62 -14.36 2.57
CA GLY A 52 7.06 -15.73 2.82
C GLY A 52 6.24 -16.77 2.07
N VAL A 53 4.91 -16.61 2.04
CA VAL A 53 4.00 -17.51 1.29
C VAL A 53 4.29 -17.44 -0.21
N ILE A 54 4.42 -16.25 -0.77
CA ILE A 54 4.71 -16.05 -2.19
C ILE A 54 6.08 -16.64 -2.56
N SER A 55 7.09 -16.50 -1.69
CA SER A 55 8.42 -17.05 -1.91
C SER A 55 8.45 -18.57 -1.80
N HIS A 56 7.63 -19.16 -0.92
CA HIS A 56 7.47 -20.61 -0.80
C HIS A 56 6.90 -21.25 -2.08
N GLU A 57 6.06 -20.53 -2.84
CA GLU A 57 5.57 -21.01 -4.14
C GLU A 57 6.72 -21.24 -5.16
N TRP A 58 7.83 -20.50 -5.05
CA TRP A 58 9.02 -20.71 -5.91
C TRP A 58 9.92 -21.85 -5.43
N LEU A 59 10.10 -21.96 -4.12
CA LEU A 59 10.98 -22.96 -3.50
C LEU A 59 10.23 -23.70 -2.40
N PRO A 60 9.37 -24.67 -2.76
CA PRO A 60 8.55 -25.43 -1.80
C PRO A 60 9.36 -26.24 -0.79
N SER A 61 10.64 -26.52 -1.06
CA SER A 61 11.55 -27.19 -0.15
C SER A 61 11.91 -26.37 1.09
N ILE A 62 11.75 -25.03 1.02
CA ILE A 62 12.06 -24.13 2.14
C ILE A 62 10.75 -23.79 2.87
N PRO A 63 10.65 -24.05 4.17
CA PRO A 63 9.41 -23.75 4.91
C PRO A 63 9.14 -22.24 5.01
N ILE A 64 7.87 -21.86 5.07
CA ILE A 64 7.43 -20.45 5.07
C ILE A 64 8.09 -19.62 6.19
N TRP A 65 8.22 -20.19 7.40
CA TRP A 65 8.82 -19.49 8.54
C TRP A 65 10.27 -19.05 8.28
N SER A 66 11.03 -19.79 7.46
CA SER A 66 12.41 -19.42 7.10
C SER A 66 12.44 -18.18 6.21
N TRP A 67 11.50 -18.09 5.27
CA TRP A 67 11.33 -16.91 4.44
C TRP A 67 10.91 -15.68 5.26
N VAL A 68 9.97 -15.87 6.19
CA VAL A 68 9.53 -14.81 7.11
C VAL A 68 10.71 -14.31 7.93
N LEU A 69 11.50 -15.22 8.52
CA LEU A 69 12.69 -14.84 9.29
C LEU A 69 13.73 -14.14 8.42
N PHE A 70 13.98 -14.62 7.21
CA PHE A 70 14.91 -14.01 6.27
C PHE A 70 14.51 -12.57 5.94
N PHE A 71 13.24 -12.32 5.58
CA PHE A 71 12.76 -10.98 5.25
C PHE A 71 12.75 -10.06 6.47
N CYS A 72 12.39 -10.57 7.64
CA CYS A 72 12.45 -9.82 8.88
C CYS A 72 13.89 -9.35 9.19
N LEU A 73 14.87 -10.26 9.12
CA LEU A 73 16.27 -9.93 9.33
C LEU A 73 16.80 -8.99 8.25
N LEU A 74 16.42 -9.18 7.00
CA LEU A 74 16.80 -8.32 5.88
C LEU A 74 16.38 -6.87 6.14
N ILE A 75 15.09 -6.65 6.44
CA ILE A 75 14.55 -5.31 6.68
C ILE A 75 15.14 -4.71 7.95
N LEU A 76 15.32 -5.49 9.02
CA LEU A 76 15.96 -5.03 10.24
C LEU A 76 17.39 -4.55 9.99
N LEU A 77 18.20 -5.33 9.28
CA LEU A 77 19.56 -4.97 8.94
C LEU A 77 19.63 -3.70 8.07
N PHE A 78 18.75 -3.58 7.06
CA PHE A 78 18.67 -2.37 6.24
C PHE A 78 18.35 -1.13 7.08
N ASN A 79 17.40 -1.24 8.00
CA ASN A 79 17.01 -0.11 8.86
C ASN A 79 18.10 0.24 9.91
N LEU A 80 18.87 -0.74 10.38
CA LEU A 80 19.96 -0.50 11.35
C LEU A 80 21.22 0.07 10.71
N TYR A 81 21.53 -0.30 9.47
CA TYR A 81 22.84 -0.01 8.87
C TYR A 81 22.98 1.44 8.42
N SER A 82 21.95 2.04 7.83
CA SER A 82 22.00 3.43 7.39
C SER A 82 20.63 3.98 7.01
N THR A 83 20.25 5.08 7.65
CA THR A 83 19.05 5.86 7.28
C THR A 83 19.10 6.39 5.85
N ARG A 84 20.29 6.72 5.34
CA ARG A 84 20.47 7.20 3.97
C ARG A 84 20.22 6.09 2.94
N LEU A 85 20.81 4.90 3.14
CA LEU A 85 20.57 3.74 2.27
C LEU A 85 19.12 3.31 2.31
N PHE A 86 18.48 3.40 3.48
CA PHE A 86 17.04 3.15 3.63
C PHE A 86 16.23 4.08 2.73
N VAL A 87 16.41 5.39 2.81
CA VAL A 87 15.66 6.37 2.01
C VAL A 87 15.91 6.19 0.52
N GLU A 88 17.16 5.97 0.11
CA GLU A 88 17.50 5.72 -1.30
C GLU A 88 16.86 4.42 -1.82
N SER A 89 16.94 3.33 -1.06
CA SER A 89 16.31 2.05 -1.46
C SER A 89 14.80 2.16 -1.54
N GLU A 90 14.15 2.82 -0.58
CA GLU A 90 12.71 3.03 -0.55
C GLU A 90 12.23 3.83 -1.77
N PHE A 91 13.01 4.81 -2.22
CA PHE A 91 12.72 5.55 -3.44
C PHE A 91 12.65 4.62 -4.68
N TYR A 92 13.66 3.75 -4.87
CA TYR A 92 13.68 2.82 -6.00
C TYR A 92 12.58 1.75 -5.90
N LEU A 93 12.34 1.20 -4.71
CA LEU A 93 11.27 0.23 -4.47
C LEU A 93 9.89 0.84 -4.74
N SER A 94 9.68 2.09 -4.32
CA SER A 94 8.46 2.84 -4.60
C SER A 94 8.30 3.13 -6.09
N LEU A 95 9.38 3.45 -6.80
CA LEU A 95 9.36 3.70 -8.23
C LEU A 95 8.91 2.46 -9.01
N ILE A 96 9.42 1.28 -8.67
CA ILE A 96 9.02 0.00 -9.29
C ILE A 96 7.52 -0.23 -9.12
N LYS A 97 6.97 -0.03 -7.91
CA LYS A 97 5.53 -0.17 -7.64
C LYS A 97 4.69 0.78 -8.51
N VAL A 98 5.08 2.05 -8.54
CA VAL A 98 4.37 3.08 -9.31
C VAL A 98 4.40 2.75 -10.80
N LEU A 99 5.57 2.39 -11.35
CA LEU A 99 5.73 2.02 -12.75
C LEU A 99 4.89 0.79 -13.13
N THR A 100 4.82 -0.22 -12.25
CA THR A 100 4.01 -1.42 -12.51
C THR A 100 2.52 -1.08 -12.57
N VAL A 101 2.01 -0.28 -11.63
CA VAL A 101 0.60 0.14 -11.63
C VAL A 101 0.30 1.04 -12.83
N MET A 102 1.19 1.96 -13.18
CA MET A 102 1.03 2.80 -14.36
C MET A 102 1.06 2.00 -15.65
N ALA A 103 1.96 1.01 -15.76
CA ALA A 103 1.97 0.09 -16.90
C ALA A 103 0.66 -0.69 -17.02
N PHE A 104 0.11 -1.18 -15.90
CA PHE A 104 -1.20 -1.83 -15.88
C PHE A 104 -2.31 -0.91 -16.40
N ILE A 105 -2.37 0.34 -15.93
CA ILE A 105 -3.38 1.31 -16.36
C ILE A 105 -3.24 1.62 -17.85
N VAL A 106 -2.02 1.89 -18.31
CA VAL A 106 -1.77 2.22 -19.72
C VAL A 106 -2.11 1.04 -20.64
N LEU A 107 -1.64 -0.16 -20.30
CA LEU A 107 -1.94 -1.36 -21.08
C LEU A 107 -3.43 -1.69 -21.07
N GLY A 108 -4.08 -1.55 -19.92
CA GLY A 108 -5.53 -1.71 -19.81
C GLY A 108 -6.31 -0.72 -20.68
N LEU A 109 -5.89 0.54 -20.72
CA LEU A 109 -6.48 1.55 -21.62
C LEU A 109 -6.26 1.22 -23.10
N VAL A 110 -5.06 0.74 -23.46
CA VAL A 110 -4.75 0.32 -24.84
C VAL A 110 -5.65 -0.84 -25.26
N VAL A 111 -5.91 -1.81 -24.37
CA VAL A 111 -6.83 -2.91 -24.64
C VAL A 111 -8.28 -2.40 -24.80
N LEU A 112 -8.73 -1.52 -23.89
CA LEU A 112 -10.08 -0.95 -23.93
C LEU A 112 -10.35 -0.12 -25.19
N THR A 113 -9.36 0.62 -25.68
CA THR A 113 -9.52 1.50 -26.84
C THR A 113 -9.36 0.78 -28.18
N ASN A 114 -9.16 -0.54 -28.18
CA ASN A 114 -8.86 -1.32 -29.39
C ASN A 114 -7.68 -0.76 -30.22
N LEU A 115 -6.81 0.04 -29.63
CA LEU A 115 -5.61 0.59 -30.28
C LEU A 115 -4.51 -0.49 -30.46
N TRP A 116 -4.79 -1.72 -30.08
CA TRP A 116 -3.84 -2.83 -30.17
C TRP A 116 -4.22 -3.81 -31.30
N PRO A 117 -3.83 -3.53 -32.56
CA PRO A 117 -4.06 -4.46 -33.68
C PRO A 117 -3.15 -5.69 -33.62
N LEU A 118 -2.20 -5.78 -32.69
CA LEU A 118 -1.15 -6.79 -32.60
C LEU A 118 -1.57 -8.09 -31.89
N PHE A 119 -2.76 -8.13 -31.25
CA PHE A 119 -3.25 -9.32 -30.56
C PHE A 119 -4.45 -9.92 -31.31
N PRO A 120 -4.25 -11.02 -32.05
CA PRO A 120 -5.30 -11.64 -32.84
C PRO A 120 -6.37 -12.35 -32.03
N ASP A 121 -6.04 -12.80 -30.81
CA ASP A 121 -6.97 -13.49 -29.93
C ASP A 121 -7.48 -12.53 -28.85
N LYS A 122 -8.60 -11.88 -29.12
CA LYS A 122 -9.32 -11.11 -28.11
C LYS A 122 -9.87 -12.09 -27.06
N PRO A 123 -9.35 -12.11 -25.84
CA PRO A 123 -9.79 -13.08 -24.83
C PRO A 123 -11.17 -12.77 -24.25
N TYR A 124 -11.70 -11.56 -24.50
CA TYR A 124 -13.03 -11.14 -24.09
C TYR A 124 -13.82 -10.54 -25.25
N PRO A 125 -15.11 -10.86 -25.38
CA PRO A 125 -15.95 -10.30 -26.43
C PRO A 125 -16.06 -8.78 -26.32
N ASP A 126 -16.47 -8.11 -27.41
CA ASP A 126 -16.58 -6.64 -27.59
C ASP A 126 -17.55 -5.94 -26.60
N LYS A 127 -17.74 -6.49 -25.40
CA LYS A 127 -18.76 -6.14 -24.42
C LYS A 127 -18.20 -5.57 -23.12
N TYR A 128 -17.10 -4.83 -23.17
CA TYR A 128 -16.53 -4.21 -21.96
C TYR A 128 -17.53 -3.32 -21.21
N LEU A 129 -18.43 -2.65 -21.95
CA LEU A 129 -19.51 -1.86 -21.35
C LEU A 129 -20.58 -2.73 -20.70
N GLU A 130 -20.82 -3.96 -21.18
CA GLU A 130 -21.77 -4.87 -20.54
C GLU A 130 -21.26 -5.37 -19.19
N ASN A 131 -19.97 -5.56 -19.00
CA ASN A 131 -19.40 -5.92 -17.70
C ASN A 131 -19.75 -4.88 -16.63
N PHE A 132 -19.81 -3.61 -17.00
CA PHE A 132 -20.17 -2.52 -16.10
C PHE A 132 -21.69 -2.34 -15.99
N SER A 133 -22.45 -2.48 -17.09
CA SER A 133 -23.89 -2.20 -17.15
C SER A 133 -24.79 -3.37 -16.74
N SER A 134 -24.29 -4.60 -16.83
CA SER A 134 -25.08 -5.82 -16.52
C SER A 134 -25.31 -6.04 -15.03
N VAL A 135 -24.69 -5.26 -14.19
CA VAL A 135 -24.75 -5.46 -12.74
C VAL A 135 -25.39 -4.25 -12.05
N ALA A 136 -26.26 -4.52 -11.07
CA ALA A 136 -26.76 -3.48 -10.19
C ALA A 136 -25.59 -2.71 -9.57
N LEU A 137 -25.69 -1.39 -9.50
CA LEU A 137 -24.65 -0.52 -8.92
C LEU A 137 -24.31 -0.93 -7.47
N ILE A 138 -25.27 -1.46 -6.75
CA ILE A 138 -25.15 -1.89 -5.35
C ILE A 138 -25.82 -3.27 -5.20
N PRO A 139 -25.12 -4.35 -5.60
CA PRO A 139 -25.74 -5.69 -5.63
C PRO A 139 -26.05 -6.25 -4.24
N GLU A 140 -25.24 -5.91 -3.24
CA GLU A 140 -25.38 -6.38 -1.84
C GLU A 140 -25.99 -5.31 -0.92
N GLY A 141 -26.53 -4.24 -1.49
CA GLY A 141 -27.14 -3.15 -0.72
C GLY A 141 -26.17 -2.42 0.21
N LEU A 142 -26.70 -1.75 1.21
CA LEU A 142 -25.93 -0.93 2.15
C LEU A 142 -24.90 -1.74 2.93
N LEU A 143 -25.18 -3.00 3.24
CA LEU A 143 -24.28 -3.87 4.00
C LEU A 143 -23.00 -4.18 3.20
N GLY A 144 -23.13 -4.39 1.89
CA GLY A 144 -21.98 -4.56 0.98
C GLY A 144 -21.09 -3.31 0.92
N ILE A 145 -21.70 -2.12 0.91
CA ILE A 145 -20.95 -0.86 0.95
C ILE A 145 -20.16 -0.76 2.26
N LEU A 146 -20.80 -1.00 3.41
CA LEU A 146 -20.15 -0.88 4.72
C LEU A 146 -18.99 -1.87 4.88
N SER A 147 -19.16 -3.12 4.46
CA SER A 147 -18.10 -4.13 4.51
C SER A 147 -16.93 -3.75 3.59
N THR A 148 -17.21 -3.26 2.39
CA THR A 148 -16.18 -2.80 1.45
C THR A 148 -15.45 -1.56 1.97
N MET A 149 -16.12 -0.64 2.66
CA MET A 149 -15.48 0.54 3.26
C MET A 149 -14.41 0.17 4.28
N LEU A 150 -14.59 -0.91 5.05
CA LEU A 150 -13.57 -1.40 5.99
C LEU A 150 -12.31 -1.86 5.26
N LEU A 151 -12.46 -2.63 4.19
CA LEU A 151 -11.33 -3.11 3.37
C LEU A 151 -10.63 -1.95 2.66
N VAL A 152 -11.40 -1.02 2.09
CA VAL A 152 -10.88 0.17 1.42
C VAL A 152 -10.12 1.07 2.40
N SER A 153 -10.60 1.22 3.63
CA SER A 153 -9.92 2.02 4.66
C SER A 153 -8.50 1.49 4.92
N PHE A 154 -8.33 0.18 4.97
CA PHE A 154 -7.01 -0.44 5.12
C PHE A 154 -6.08 -0.13 3.94
N SER A 155 -6.63 -0.05 2.72
CA SER A 155 -5.84 0.27 1.50
C SER A 155 -5.25 1.69 1.51
N PHE A 156 -5.76 2.60 2.32
CA PHE A 156 -5.24 3.96 2.49
C PHE A 156 -4.23 4.10 3.64
N THR A 157 -3.99 3.04 4.42
CA THR A 157 -2.99 3.04 5.50
C THR A 157 -1.60 3.32 4.92
N GLY A 158 -0.84 4.15 5.60
CA GLY A 158 0.50 4.59 5.16
C GLY A 158 0.52 5.99 4.52
N THR A 159 -0.63 6.53 4.10
CA THR A 159 -0.68 7.90 3.55
C THR A 159 -0.37 8.97 4.60
N GLU A 160 -0.65 8.69 5.86
CA GLU A 160 -0.38 9.53 7.03
C GLU A 160 1.12 9.58 7.40
N LEU A 161 1.95 8.65 6.91
CA LEU A 161 3.40 8.64 7.17
C LEU A 161 4.09 9.93 6.70
N VAL A 162 3.55 10.60 5.67
CA VAL A 162 4.01 11.93 5.25
C VAL A 162 3.92 12.95 6.39
N ALA A 163 2.88 12.86 7.22
CA ALA A 163 2.71 13.74 8.36
C ALA A 163 3.64 13.36 9.53
N VAL A 164 3.92 12.07 9.74
CA VAL A 164 4.87 11.59 10.74
C VAL A 164 6.30 12.02 10.40
N ALA A 165 6.68 11.97 9.12
CA ALA A 165 7.99 12.38 8.64
C ALA A 165 8.18 13.92 8.61
N ALA A 166 7.14 14.70 8.78
CA ALA A 166 7.20 16.17 8.68
C ALA A 166 8.10 16.82 9.74
N GLY A 167 8.19 16.22 10.93
CA GLY A 167 9.08 16.70 12.01
C GLY A 167 10.57 16.62 11.69
N GLU A 168 10.97 15.85 10.66
CA GLU A 168 12.34 15.69 10.21
C GLU A 168 12.67 16.47 8.93
N THR A 169 11.69 17.18 8.39
CA THR A 169 11.81 17.92 7.14
C THR A 169 12.43 19.30 7.38
N VAL A 170 13.37 19.71 6.53
CA VAL A 170 14.10 20.99 6.68
C VAL A 170 13.16 22.22 6.56
N ASP A 171 12.15 22.16 5.68
CA ASP A 171 11.14 23.22 5.52
C ASP A 171 9.73 22.59 5.46
N PRO A 172 9.15 22.23 6.63
CA PRO A 172 7.86 21.54 6.69
C PRO A 172 6.71 22.38 6.07
N SER A 173 6.77 23.69 6.23
CA SER A 173 5.72 24.60 5.76
C SER A 173 5.50 24.57 4.25
N LYS A 174 6.54 24.28 3.48
CA LYS A 174 6.49 24.15 2.02
C LYS A 174 6.44 22.69 1.55
N SER A 175 7.30 21.85 2.12
CA SER A 175 7.47 20.47 1.68
C SER A 175 6.26 19.59 1.97
N VAL A 176 5.64 19.74 3.15
CA VAL A 176 4.49 18.92 3.57
C VAL A 176 3.26 19.15 2.69
N PRO A 177 2.80 20.39 2.41
CA PRO A 177 1.68 20.61 1.51
C PRO A 177 1.91 20.10 0.09
N GLN A 178 3.14 20.21 -0.43
CA GLN A 178 3.49 19.67 -1.74
C GLN A 178 3.44 18.16 -1.77
N ALA A 179 4.00 17.50 -0.75
CA ALA A 179 3.98 16.04 -0.63
C ALA A 179 2.55 15.49 -0.51
N ILE A 180 1.70 16.15 0.27
CA ILE A 180 0.29 15.74 0.44
C ILE A 180 -0.49 15.92 -0.87
N LYS A 181 -0.31 17.04 -1.56
CA LYS A 181 -0.95 17.28 -2.87
C LYS A 181 -0.49 16.24 -3.89
N ALA A 182 0.79 15.93 -3.95
CA ALA A 182 1.34 14.91 -4.83
C ALA A 182 0.80 13.52 -4.50
N THR A 183 0.74 13.16 -3.21
CA THR A 183 0.18 11.90 -2.73
C THR A 183 -1.30 11.78 -3.09
N PHE A 184 -2.10 12.83 -2.88
CA PHE A 184 -3.52 12.85 -3.23
C PHE A 184 -3.76 12.55 -4.71
N TRP A 185 -3.08 13.27 -5.62
CA TRP A 185 -3.23 13.06 -7.05
C TRP A 185 -2.73 11.68 -7.49
N ARG A 186 -1.61 11.22 -6.94
CA ARG A 186 -1.09 9.88 -7.19
C ARG A 186 -2.10 8.81 -6.80
N LEU A 187 -2.66 8.87 -5.60
CA LEU A 187 -3.66 7.93 -5.13
C LEU A 187 -4.91 7.97 -5.99
N LEU A 188 -5.43 9.15 -6.30
CA LEU A 188 -6.62 9.32 -7.12
C LEU A 188 -6.44 8.66 -8.49
N VAL A 189 -5.34 8.94 -9.18
CA VAL A 189 -5.06 8.36 -10.50
C VAL A 189 -4.85 6.85 -10.41
N MET A 190 -4.09 6.38 -9.42
CA MET A 190 -3.78 4.95 -9.29
C MET A 190 -5.01 4.13 -8.88
N PHE A 191 -5.77 4.55 -7.85
CA PHE A 191 -6.94 3.81 -7.40
C PHE A 191 -8.06 3.86 -8.44
N ILE A 192 -8.45 5.04 -8.89
CA ILE A 192 -9.53 5.18 -9.88
C ILE A 192 -9.12 4.52 -11.19
N GLY A 193 -7.91 4.75 -11.68
CA GLY A 193 -7.41 4.14 -12.90
C GLY A 193 -7.42 2.62 -12.83
N THR A 194 -6.81 2.04 -11.80
CA THR A 194 -6.74 0.58 -11.64
C THR A 194 -8.12 -0.06 -11.49
N ILE A 195 -8.97 0.49 -10.60
CA ILE A 195 -10.32 -0.05 -10.38
C ILE A 195 -11.17 0.05 -11.63
N SER A 196 -11.08 1.18 -12.37
CA SER A 196 -11.81 1.34 -13.62
C SER A 196 -11.37 0.31 -14.66
N ILE A 197 -10.07 0.11 -14.87
CA ILE A 197 -9.55 -0.91 -15.79
C ILE A 197 -10.05 -2.30 -15.40
N ILE A 198 -9.97 -2.66 -14.11
CA ILE A 198 -10.44 -3.95 -13.62
C ILE A 198 -11.95 -4.11 -13.88
N ALA A 199 -12.75 -3.09 -13.54
CA ALA A 199 -14.20 -3.14 -13.69
C ALA A 199 -14.67 -3.27 -15.14
N PHE A 200 -13.95 -2.67 -16.09
CA PHE A 200 -14.29 -2.77 -17.52
C PHE A 200 -13.76 -4.04 -18.17
N LEU A 201 -12.53 -4.45 -17.88
CA LEU A 201 -11.88 -5.57 -18.57
C LEU A 201 -12.34 -6.94 -18.06
N PHE A 202 -12.58 -7.08 -16.75
CA PHE A 202 -12.81 -8.38 -16.14
C PHE A 202 -14.26 -8.58 -15.72
N PRO A 203 -14.91 -9.67 -16.21
CA PRO A 203 -16.21 -10.09 -15.68
C PRO A 203 -16.12 -10.41 -14.18
N ARG A 204 -17.18 -10.11 -13.43
CA ARG A 204 -17.23 -10.37 -11.98
C ARG A 204 -17.01 -11.84 -11.62
N ASP A 205 -17.48 -12.74 -12.43
CA ASP A 205 -17.35 -14.19 -12.22
C ASP A 205 -15.89 -14.62 -12.11
N ILE A 206 -14.98 -13.92 -12.80
CA ILE A 206 -13.53 -14.19 -12.74
C ILE A 206 -12.92 -13.57 -11.49
N LEU A 207 -13.39 -12.38 -11.07
CA LEU A 207 -12.86 -11.66 -9.91
C LEU A 207 -13.39 -12.21 -8.58
N GLY A 208 -14.61 -12.74 -8.55
CA GLY A 208 -15.29 -13.21 -7.32
C GLY A 208 -14.97 -14.65 -6.93
N LEU A 209 -14.40 -15.42 -7.82
CA LEU A 209 -14.44 -16.87 -7.67
C LEU A 209 -13.37 -17.47 -6.79
N LYS A 210 -12.26 -16.78 -6.45
CA LYS A 210 -11.18 -17.54 -5.81
C LYS A 210 -10.17 -16.72 -5.00
N THR A 211 -10.61 -16.21 -3.87
CA THR A 211 -9.71 -15.79 -2.78
C THR A 211 -8.76 -16.90 -2.30
N SER A 212 -8.97 -18.13 -2.74
CA SER A 212 -8.20 -19.32 -2.33
C SER A 212 -7.05 -19.69 -3.27
N GLU A 213 -6.95 -19.12 -4.47
CA GLU A 213 -5.95 -19.53 -5.47
C GLU A 213 -4.66 -18.69 -5.51
N GLY A 214 -4.42 -17.82 -4.52
CA GLY A 214 -3.15 -17.12 -4.37
C GLY A 214 -2.94 -16.00 -5.40
N VAL A 215 -1.66 -15.67 -5.64
CA VAL A 215 -1.23 -14.55 -6.51
C VAL A 215 -1.57 -14.79 -7.99
N SER A 216 -1.70 -16.05 -8.41
CA SER A 216 -1.96 -16.44 -9.81
C SER A 216 -3.27 -15.89 -10.39
N THR A 217 -4.24 -15.53 -9.54
CA THR A 217 -5.54 -14.97 -9.92
C THR A 217 -5.59 -13.44 -9.85
N SER A 218 -4.46 -12.80 -9.60
CA SER A 218 -4.39 -11.33 -9.58
C SER A 218 -4.79 -10.72 -10.93
N PRO A 219 -5.65 -9.68 -10.98
CA PRO A 219 -6.00 -8.98 -12.21
C PRO A 219 -4.79 -8.45 -12.98
N PHE A 220 -3.70 -8.12 -12.28
CA PHE A 220 -2.44 -7.73 -12.91
C PHE A 220 -1.85 -8.87 -13.74
N ILE A 221 -1.79 -10.08 -13.17
CA ILE A 221 -1.29 -11.25 -13.90
C ILE A 221 -2.18 -11.57 -15.08
N LEU A 222 -3.50 -11.57 -14.88
CA LEU A 222 -4.46 -11.88 -15.94
C LEU A 222 -4.31 -10.94 -17.14
N LEU A 223 -4.18 -9.63 -16.91
CA LEU A 223 -4.00 -8.66 -18.00
C LEU A 223 -2.69 -8.90 -18.76
N PHE A 224 -1.58 -9.03 -18.06
CA PHE A 224 -0.27 -9.21 -18.70
C PHE A 224 -0.14 -10.57 -19.41
N GLN A 225 -0.79 -11.62 -18.89
CA GLN A 225 -0.87 -12.93 -19.57
C GLN A 225 -1.67 -12.86 -20.86
N GLN A 226 -2.80 -12.13 -20.86
CA GLN A 226 -3.60 -11.91 -22.06
C GLN A 226 -2.82 -11.19 -23.16
N LEU A 227 -1.87 -10.33 -22.77
CA LEU A 227 -0.98 -9.64 -23.69
C LEU A 227 0.22 -10.51 -24.14
N ASN A 228 0.23 -11.81 -23.80
CA ASN A 228 1.32 -12.74 -24.11
C ASN A 228 2.71 -12.25 -23.65
N ILE A 229 2.77 -11.52 -22.54
CA ILE A 229 4.04 -11.08 -21.96
C ILE A 229 4.69 -12.30 -21.28
N PRO A 230 5.91 -12.71 -21.70
CA PRO A 230 6.57 -13.85 -21.09
C PRO A 230 6.95 -13.55 -19.63
N TYR A 231 6.99 -14.61 -18.80
CA TYR A 231 7.37 -14.54 -17.39
C TYR A 231 6.53 -13.60 -16.52
N THR A 232 5.29 -13.34 -16.92
CA THR A 232 4.39 -12.41 -16.22
C THR A 232 4.19 -12.76 -14.76
N GLN A 233 3.98 -14.05 -14.46
CA GLN A 233 3.75 -14.49 -13.06
C GLN A 233 4.95 -14.18 -12.17
N GLU A 234 6.15 -14.49 -12.66
CA GLU A 234 7.39 -14.27 -11.93
C GLU A 234 7.66 -12.79 -11.71
N ILE A 235 7.47 -11.97 -12.74
CA ILE A 235 7.64 -10.51 -12.67
C ILE A 235 6.69 -9.92 -11.62
N ILE A 236 5.41 -10.28 -11.68
CA ILE A 236 4.41 -9.74 -10.74
C ILE A 236 4.66 -10.25 -9.31
N ARG A 237 5.05 -11.51 -9.12
CA ARG A 237 5.44 -12.04 -7.80
C ARG A 237 6.60 -11.26 -7.20
N ILE A 238 7.65 -10.99 -7.98
CA ILE A 238 8.79 -10.16 -7.54
C ILE A 238 8.31 -8.77 -7.15
N VAL A 239 7.48 -8.13 -7.97
CA VAL A 239 6.95 -6.80 -7.68
C VAL A 239 6.10 -6.79 -6.40
N ILE A 240 5.29 -7.82 -6.17
CA ILE A 240 4.49 -7.92 -4.94
C ILE A 240 5.40 -8.10 -3.72
N ILE A 241 6.42 -8.97 -3.78
CA ILE A 241 7.39 -9.11 -2.69
C ILE A 241 8.09 -7.79 -2.41
N ILE A 242 8.56 -7.09 -3.44
CA ILE A 242 9.15 -5.76 -3.33
C ILE A 242 8.17 -4.78 -2.67
N ALA A 243 6.90 -4.81 -3.06
CA ALA A 243 5.88 -3.94 -2.49
C ALA A 243 5.64 -4.22 -1.01
N LEU A 244 5.58 -5.49 -0.61
CA LEU A 244 5.41 -5.92 0.78
C LEU A 244 6.62 -5.53 1.64
N LEU A 245 7.84 -5.75 1.15
CA LEU A 245 9.06 -5.39 1.87
C LEU A 245 9.22 -3.88 2.03
N SER A 246 8.87 -3.09 1.01
CA SER A 246 8.84 -1.64 1.10
C SER A 246 7.76 -1.16 2.08
N SER A 247 6.56 -1.76 2.08
CA SER A 247 5.53 -1.49 3.08
C SER A 247 6.01 -1.80 4.49
N ALA A 248 6.62 -2.96 4.70
CA ALA A 248 7.19 -3.36 5.98
C ALA A 248 8.29 -2.39 6.45
N SER A 249 9.15 -1.95 5.55
CA SER A 249 10.23 -1.00 5.87
C SER A 249 9.66 0.35 6.33
N ALA A 250 8.69 0.90 5.60
CA ALA A 250 8.00 2.14 5.96
C ALA A 250 7.20 1.98 7.28
N GLY A 251 6.57 0.82 7.48
CA GLY A 251 5.84 0.49 8.70
C GLY A 251 6.73 0.39 9.92
N LEU A 252 7.93 -0.18 9.79
CA LEU A 252 8.93 -0.23 10.86
C LEU A 252 9.37 1.18 11.28
N TYR A 253 9.58 2.07 10.31
CA TYR A 253 9.85 3.48 10.59
C TYR A 253 8.70 4.13 11.37
N GLY A 254 7.45 4.01 10.92
CA GLY A 254 6.28 4.57 11.59
C GLY A 254 6.07 4.01 13.00
N ALA A 255 6.20 2.69 13.17
CA ALA A 255 6.07 2.03 14.47
C ALA A 255 7.15 2.48 15.46
N SER A 256 8.40 2.57 15.03
CA SER A 256 9.51 2.98 15.89
C SER A 256 9.36 4.42 16.37
N ARG A 257 8.86 5.32 15.52
CA ARG A 257 8.58 6.73 15.89
C ARG A 257 7.47 6.84 16.94
N MET A 258 6.39 6.10 16.76
CA MET A 258 5.30 6.12 17.74
C MET A 258 5.68 5.47 19.07
N LEU A 259 6.48 4.41 19.04
CA LEU A 259 7.01 3.82 20.27
C LEU A 259 7.89 4.82 21.03
N TRP A 260 8.76 5.53 20.30
CA TRP A 260 9.58 6.59 20.90
C TRP A 260 8.73 7.70 21.52
N ALA A 261 7.69 8.16 20.82
CA ALA A 261 6.74 9.12 21.36
C ALA A 261 6.05 8.61 22.64
N CYS A 262 5.58 7.36 22.65
CA CYS A 262 4.98 6.74 23.84
C CYS A 262 5.92 6.75 25.05
N LEU A 263 7.20 6.45 24.82
CA LEU A 263 8.21 6.42 25.88
C LEU A 263 8.49 7.81 26.48
N LEU A 264 8.45 8.86 25.66
CA LEU A 264 8.61 10.24 26.14
C LEU A 264 7.48 10.67 27.10
N TYR A 265 6.26 10.20 26.87
CA TYR A 265 5.12 10.50 27.75
C TYR A 265 5.09 9.66 29.03
N THR A 266 5.76 8.51 29.05
CA THR A 266 5.70 7.57 30.19
C THR A 266 6.94 7.60 31.09
N SER A 267 8.05 8.14 30.58
CA SER A 267 9.29 8.24 31.35
C SER A 267 9.48 9.71 31.78
N PRO A 268 9.25 10.06 33.07
CA PRO A 268 9.58 11.40 33.57
C PRO A 268 11.09 11.60 33.36
N SER A 269 11.45 12.59 32.55
CA SER A 269 12.84 13.01 32.41
C SER A 269 13.35 13.54 33.74
N PRO A 270 14.56 13.13 34.20
CA PRO A 270 15.17 13.74 35.38
C PRO A 270 15.51 15.23 35.19
N ARG A 271 15.17 15.80 34.05
CA ARG A 271 15.46 17.20 33.67
C ARG A 271 14.21 18.11 33.63
N ASP A 272 13.04 17.58 33.89
CA ASP A 272 11.80 18.33 34.11
C ASP A 272 11.52 18.43 35.64
#